data_58b6eb9edd8aa0c92585e0064049e31e
#
_entry.id   58b6eb9edd8aa0c92585e0064049e31e
#
_cell.length_a   1.000
_cell.length_b   1.000
_cell.length_c   1.000
_cell.angle_alpha   90.00
_cell.angle_beta   90.00
_cell.angle_gamma   90.00
#
_symmetry.space_group_name_H-M   'P 1'
#
loop_
_entity.id
_entity.type
_entity.pdbx_description
1 polymer ?
#
loop_
_entity_poly.entity_id
_entity_poly.type
_entity_poly.pdbx_seq_one_letter_code
_entity_poly.pdbx_strand_id
1 'polypeptide(L)'
;MKLLLLIILFLIDFILGFDRSQFHEYCIIGAGPAGLQLAYFLQNAKRDYIIYEKTSQAGSFFINYPRHRRLISINKRNTGEKNRKFNLRHDWNSLLSDDDHLRFTHRSKQLFPSADLMVDYLNDFYRYYNLHIQFNTTIKNLEPISEQTTTCNSKDCSFSSIARFRMNDQHDNRYTCGIVIVATGLSVPNIPPINGIDLAIGYENLSLDIEEFENKSVLILGRGNSAFEVAQHIYDVTNYIHMISRSRVRNAYATHYVGDLRAINNQLLDTYQLKSLDALIEIDLMEHELSRRPGDGRIQLKLRKSDMDASIQERQEIPIYDRVIRCLGFKFDESIWHPDVQMEKNLGRTKKYPKIRYDYQSFDYDHLYFAGTLIHSIDFRKSSGGFIHGFRYVTRTLHRIFEYRYHQEKWPSISLSWFSLTNYLIKRINEADGIYQMFGQLVDVILIDRINRQCRYLEEYPVRLLPHLEEITGYTSNNLLILNMQYGMNYSGAGRDVFAFDRISASVETADRSNFLHPVLYYYDSPLQETDFDNVKSGFLPLTSSVRIHHILENLLTLWMHPDEHVLPLRIFLENIFHMNLQQRTVISYARKKMLQKKLTIPVQFYAAI
;
A
#
# COMPACT_ATOMS: atom_id res chain seq x y z
N MET A 1 -50.96 21.05 32.47
CA MET A 1 -49.74 21.89 32.40
C MET A 1 -48.49 21.13 31.98
N LYS A 2 -48.10 20.03 32.64
CA LYS A 2 -46.92 19.23 32.23
C LYS A 2 -46.99 18.61 30.82
N LEU A 3 -48.18 18.13 30.39
CA LEU A 3 -48.40 17.56 29.07
C LEU A 3 -48.32 18.61 27.95
N LEU A 4 -48.82 19.82 28.22
CA LEU A 4 -48.74 20.95 27.29
C LEU A 4 -47.31 21.45 27.14
N LEU A 5 -46.50 21.44 28.21
CA LEU A 5 -45.11 21.79 28.16
C LEU A 5 -44.27 20.77 27.36
N LEU A 6 -44.57 19.47 27.47
CA LEU A 6 -43.95 18.41 26.69
C LEU A 6 -44.29 18.52 25.18
N ILE A 7 -45.55 18.83 24.85
CA ILE A 7 -45.98 19.05 23.47
C ILE A 7 -45.34 20.31 22.88
N ILE A 8 -45.22 21.38 23.67
CA ILE A 8 -44.57 22.61 23.24
C ILE A 8 -43.03 22.39 23.08
N LEU A 9 -42.37 21.61 23.93
CA LEU A 9 -40.98 21.22 23.76
C LEU A 9 -40.79 20.34 22.51
N PHE A 10 -41.68 19.41 22.25
CA PHE A 10 -41.65 18.57 21.02
C PHE A 10 -41.91 19.39 19.75
N LEU A 11 -42.81 20.39 19.81
CA LEU A 11 -43.11 21.32 18.71
C LEU A 11 -41.97 22.33 18.49
N ILE A 12 -41.30 22.75 19.54
CA ILE A 12 -40.11 23.64 19.48
C ILE A 12 -38.94 22.88 18.87
N ASP A 13 -38.72 21.60 19.20
CA ASP A 13 -37.72 20.74 18.57
C ASP A 13 -38.03 20.50 17.07
N PHE A 14 -39.33 20.42 16.73
CA PHE A 14 -39.80 20.26 15.35
C PHE A 14 -39.72 21.57 14.52
N ILE A 15 -39.95 22.73 15.15
CA ILE A 15 -39.97 24.06 14.51
C ILE A 15 -38.53 24.62 14.40
N LEU A 16 -37.66 24.33 15.37
CA LEU A 16 -36.27 24.79 15.34
C LEU A 16 -35.38 23.94 14.44
N GLY A 17 -35.91 22.85 13.84
CA GLY A 17 -35.15 22.02 12.91
C GLY A 17 -33.80 21.61 13.53
N PHE A 18 -33.79 21.17 14.80
CA PHE A 18 -32.60 20.55 15.36
C PHE A 18 -32.34 19.29 14.54
N ASP A 19 -31.55 19.51 13.53
CA ASP A 19 -31.00 18.50 12.66
C ASP A 19 -30.17 17.56 13.55
N ARG A 20 -30.76 16.43 13.95
CA ARG A 20 -30.03 15.34 14.60
C ARG A 20 -29.13 14.69 13.56
N SER A 21 -28.16 15.45 13.05
CA SER A 21 -27.07 14.84 12.31
C SER A 21 -26.38 13.87 13.25
N GLN A 22 -26.31 12.61 12.85
CA GLN A 22 -25.61 11.60 13.63
C GLN A 22 -24.13 11.98 13.66
N PHE A 23 -23.61 12.34 14.82
CA PHE A 23 -22.21 12.69 15.01
C PHE A 23 -21.40 11.46 15.40
N HIS A 24 -20.22 11.31 14.80
CA HIS A 24 -19.18 10.38 15.21
C HIS A 24 -17.82 11.06 15.22
N GLU A 25 -16.98 10.67 16.18
CA GLU A 25 -15.62 11.20 16.27
C GLU A 25 -14.81 10.84 15.00
N TYR A 26 -14.86 9.57 14.60
CA TYR A 26 -14.20 9.07 13.38
C TYR A 26 -15.22 8.51 12.40
N CYS A 27 -15.24 9.06 11.20
CA CYS A 27 -16.03 8.54 10.09
C CYS A 27 -15.11 7.94 9.03
N ILE A 28 -15.25 6.65 8.77
CA ILE A 28 -14.50 5.92 7.75
C ILE A 28 -15.40 5.70 6.55
N ILE A 29 -14.99 6.14 5.36
CA ILE A 29 -15.75 5.95 4.12
C ILE A 29 -15.16 4.77 3.35
N GLY A 30 -15.88 3.64 3.35
CA GLY A 30 -15.54 2.39 2.67
C GLY A 30 -15.14 1.26 3.61
N ALA A 31 -15.85 0.12 3.52
CA ALA A 31 -15.58 -1.12 4.23
C ALA A 31 -14.68 -2.08 3.43
N GLY A 32 -13.68 -1.55 2.75
CA GLY A 32 -12.59 -2.32 2.17
C GLY A 32 -11.58 -2.77 3.22
N PRO A 33 -10.52 -3.50 2.82
CA PRO A 33 -9.51 -4.00 3.75
C PRO A 33 -8.89 -2.92 4.67
N ALA A 34 -8.69 -1.70 4.15
CA ALA A 34 -8.11 -0.61 4.95
C ALA A 34 -9.10 -0.02 5.95
N GLY A 35 -10.36 0.17 5.55
CA GLY A 35 -11.41 0.66 6.47
C GLY A 35 -11.65 -0.32 7.61
N LEU A 36 -11.76 -1.62 7.31
CA LEU A 36 -11.89 -2.67 8.33
C LEU A 36 -10.67 -2.74 9.25
N GLN A 37 -9.46 -2.60 8.69
CA GLN A 37 -8.23 -2.60 9.48
C GLN A 37 -8.16 -1.42 10.46
N LEU A 38 -8.54 -0.22 10.02
CA LEU A 38 -8.56 0.96 10.88
C LEU A 38 -9.64 0.85 11.96
N ALA A 39 -10.83 0.41 11.59
CA ALA A 39 -11.93 0.19 12.53
C ALA A 39 -11.54 -0.80 13.64
N TYR A 40 -10.85 -1.89 13.29
CA TYR A 40 -10.32 -2.84 14.26
C TYR A 40 -9.40 -2.16 15.29
N PHE A 41 -8.51 -1.26 14.86
CA PHE A 41 -7.63 -0.55 15.78
C PHE A 41 -8.38 0.47 16.64
N LEU A 42 -9.29 1.25 16.05
CA LEU A 42 -10.10 2.23 16.77
C LEU A 42 -10.99 1.56 17.82
N GLN A 43 -11.60 0.41 17.46
CA GLN A 43 -12.43 -0.35 18.40
C GLN A 43 -11.61 -0.89 19.58
N ASN A 44 -10.41 -1.43 19.32
CA ASN A 44 -9.53 -1.91 20.39
C ASN A 44 -9.08 -0.78 21.32
N ALA A 45 -8.93 0.43 20.79
CA ALA A 45 -8.65 1.66 21.54
C ALA A 45 -9.91 2.29 22.17
N LYS A 46 -11.10 1.71 21.96
CA LYS A 46 -12.40 2.18 22.46
C LYS A 46 -12.74 3.61 21.99
N ARG A 47 -12.43 3.94 20.73
CA ARG A 47 -12.78 5.20 20.11
C ARG A 47 -14.17 5.12 19.48
N ASP A 48 -14.89 6.25 19.44
CA ASP A 48 -16.16 6.34 18.72
C ASP A 48 -15.89 6.41 17.21
N TYR A 49 -16.37 5.43 16.45
CA TYR A 49 -16.21 5.39 15.02
C TYR A 49 -17.42 4.74 14.32
N ILE A 50 -17.57 5.06 13.06
CA ILE A 50 -18.51 4.42 12.13
C ILE A 50 -17.84 4.20 10.77
N ILE A 51 -18.15 3.09 10.11
CA ILE A 51 -17.82 2.88 8.69
C ILE A 51 -19.10 3.06 7.86
N TYR A 52 -19.04 3.86 6.81
CA TYR A 52 -20.08 3.97 5.79
C TYR A 52 -19.66 3.18 4.56
N GLU A 53 -20.47 2.20 4.16
CA GLU A 53 -20.21 1.35 2.99
C GLU A 53 -21.39 1.41 2.02
N LYS A 54 -21.09 1.72 0.76
CA LYS A 54 -22.10 1.88 -0.29
C LYS A 54 -22.83 0.59 -0.67
N THR A 55 -22.19 -0.56 -0.48
CA THR A 55 -22.76 -1.87 -0.81
C THR A 55 -23.35 -2.57 0.42
N SER A 56 -24.04 -3.69 0.21
CA SER A 56 -24.67 -4.48 1.28
C SER A 56 -23.69 -5.37 2.05
N GLN A 57 -22.39 -5.38 1.69
CA GLN A 57 -21.37 -6.20 2.32
C GLN A 57 -19.98 -5.57 2.17
N ALA A 58 -19.04 -5.99 3.01
CA ALA A 58 -17.66 -5.51 2.97
C ALA A 58 -16.89 -6.05 1.76
N GLY A 59 -15.87 -5.29 1.30
CA GLY A 59 -14.95 -5.74 0.25
C GLY A 59 -15.48 -5.60 -1.16
N SER A 60 -16.29 -4.59 -1.44
CA SER A 60 -16.94 -4.33 -2.73
C SER A 60 -16.01 -4.38 -3.94
N PHE A 61 -14.73 -3.98 -3.80
CA PHE A 61 -13.74 -4.13 -4.86
C PHE A 61 -13.57 -5.60 -5.29
N PHE A 62 -13.48 -6.53 -4.35
CA PHE A 62 -13.27 -7.95 -4.62
C PHE A 62 -14.53 -8.68 -5.09
N ILE A 63 -15.70 -8.08 -4.95
CA ILE A 63 -16.94 -8.58 -5.59
C ILE A 63 -16.83 -8.44 -7.10
N ASN A 64 -16.25 -7.33 -7.58
CA ASN A 64 -16.17 -7.00 -8.99
C ASN A 64 -14.84 -7.40 -9.64
N TYR A 65 -13.75 -7.41 -8.88
CA TYR A 65 -12.38 -7.58 -9.41
C TYR A 65 -11.54 -8.55 -8.57
N PRO A 66 -10.56 -9.24 -9.18
CA PRO A 66 -10.36 -9.38 -10.63
C PRO A 66 -11.59 -9.99 -11.30
N ARG A 67 -11.85 -9.65 -12.55
CA ARG A 67 -13.03 -10.15 -13.29
C ARG A 67 -13.04 -11.68 -13.38
N HIS A 68 -11.89 -12.31 -13.61
CA HIS A 68 -11.72 -13.76 -13.70
C HIS A 68 -11.52 -14.44 -12.33
N ARG A 69 -11.84 -13.76 -11.25
CA ARG A 69 -11.92 -14.25 -9.87
C ARG A 69 -10.64 -14.80 -9.26
N ARG A 70 -9.45 -14.60 -9.85
CA ARG A 70 -8.17 -15.05 -9.28
C ARG A 70 -7.34 -13.87 -8.78
N LEU A 71 -6.97 -13.90 -7.50
CA LEU A 71 -6.12 -12.87 -6.90
C LEU A 71 -4.69 -12.95 -7.48
N ILE A 72 -4.10 -11.80 -7.76
CA ILE A 72 -2.69 -11.71 -8.16
C ILE A 72 -1.74 -11.78 -6.95
N SER A 73 -2.24 -11.55 -5.73
CA SER A 73 -1.48 -11.67 -4.49
C SER A 73 -1.31 -13.12 -4.09
N ILE A 74 -0.08 -13.49 -3.77
CA ILE A 74 0.24 -14.87 -3.38
C ILE A 74 -0.33 -15.22 -1.99
N ASN A 75 -0.65 -16.49 -1.81
CA ASN A 75 -1.06 -17.07 -0.54
C ASN A 75 0.01 -18.07 -0.07
N LYS A 76 1.11 -17.57 0.49
CA LYS A 76 2.20 -18.40 1.00
C LYS A 76 1.81 -18.98 2.37
N ARG A 77 1.21 -20.15 2.34
CA ARG A 77 0.65 -20.80 3.51
C ARG A 77 1.71 -21.42 4.45
N ASN A 78 2.70 -22.06 3.88
CA ASN A 78 3.72 -22.78 4.63
C ASN A 78 5.08 -22.10 4.42
N THR A 79 5.67 -21.57 5.48
CA THR A 79 6.97 -20.89 5.48
C THR A 79 8.08 -21.74 6.13
N GLY A 80 7.73 -22.85 6.76
CA GLY A 80 8.65 -23.62 7.61
C GLY A 80 8.91 -23.00 8.98
N GLU A 81 8.34 -21.81 9.26
CA GLU A 81 8.53 -21.09 10.52
C GLU A 81 7.23 -21.02 11.33
N LYS A 82 7.38 -20.99 12.67
CA LYS A 82 6.25 -20.83 13.60
C LYS A 82 6.07 -19.39 14.09
N ASN A 83 7.05 -18.52 13.83
CA ASN A 83 6.99 -17.14 14.29
C ASN A 83 5.89 -16.37 13.54
N ARG A 84 4.99 -15.74 14.30
CA ARG A 84 3.82 -15.04 13.77
C ARG A 84 4.19 -13.86 12.88
N LYS A 85 5.13 -13.00 13.33
CA LYS A 85 5.56 -11.83 12.57
C LYS A 85 6.30 -12.25 11.29
N PHE A 86 7.16 -13.26 11.38
CA PHE A 86 7.80 -13.83 10.19
C PHE A 86 6.78 -14.35 9.17
N ASN A 87 5.76 -15.06 9.63
CA ASN A 87 4.70 -15.57 8.75
C ASN A 87 3.90 -14.44 8.10
N LEU A 88 3.63 -13.33 8.81
CA LEU A 88 2.99 -12.15 8.23
C LEU A 88 3.84 -11.48 7.15
N ARG A 89 5.18 -11.59 7.21
CA ARG A 89 6.08 -11.14 6.13
C ARG A 89 5.74 -11.79 4.78
N HIS A 90 5.25 -13.03 4.80
CA HIS A 90 4.89 -13.81 3.62
C HIS A 90 3.38 -13.94 3.37
N ASP A 91 2.56 -13.41 4.24
CA ASP A 91 1.10 -13.38 4.12
C ASP A 91 0.66 -12.05 3.49
N TRP A 92 0.24 -12.10 2.23
CA TRP A 92 -0.09 -10.90 1.46
C TRP A 92 -1.57 -10.53 1.50
N ASN A 93 -2.40 -11.33 2.14
CA ASN A 93 -3.86 -11.20 2.06
C ASN A 93 -4.55 -10.94 3.41
N SER A 94 -3.94 -11.35 4.52
CA SER A 94 -4.56 -11.17 5.84
C SER A 94 -4.51 -9.73 6.33
N LEU A 95 -5.55 -9.32 7.02
CA LEU A 95 -5.53 -8.15 7.91
C LEU A 95 -4.76 -8.47 9.19
N LEU A 96 -4.27 -7.45 9.88
CA LEU A 96 -3.65 -7.58 11.19
C LEU A 96 -4.74 -7.84 12.23
N SER A 97 -4.51 -8.83 13.07
CA SER A 97 -5.43 -9.28 14.10
C SER A 97 -4.64 -9.92 15.23
N ASP A 98 -5.14 -9.91 16.44
CA ASP A 98 -4.56 -10.64 17.57
C ASP A 98 -4.90 -12.13 17.53
N ASP A 99 -5.93 -12.50 16.76
CA ASP A 99 -6.34 -13.89 16.56
C ASP A 99 -5.76 -14.48 15.27
N ASP A 100 -4.92 -15.49 15.40
CA ASP A 100 -4.31 -16.22 14.27
C ASP A 100 -5.32 -17.07 13.47
N HIS A 101 -6.48 -17.41 14.04
CA HIS A 101 -7.53 -18.14 13.31
C HIS A 101 -8.12 -17.33 12.17
N LEU A 102 -8.07 -15.99 12.27
CA LEU A 102 -8.54 -15.06 11.24
C LEU A 102 -7.51 -14.78 10.14
N ARG A 103 -6.56 -15.66 9.89
CA ARG A 103 -5.65 -15.49 8.77
C ARG A 103 -6.25 -15.99 7.47
N PHE A 104 -6.10 -15.19 6.41
CA PHE A 104 -6.52 -15.57 5.07
C PHE A 104 -5.80 -16.84 4.58
N THR A 105 -4.54 -17.05 4.97
CA THR A 105 -3.75 -18.23 4.61
C THR A 105 -4.41 -19.55 4.99
N HIS A 106 -5.33 -19.56 5.96
CA HIS A 106 -6.07 -20.75 6.36
C HIS A 106 -7.23 -21.10 5.41
N ARG A 107 -7.67 -20.15 4.57
CA ARG A 107 -8.87 -20.32 3.74
C ARG A 107 -8.63 -20.99 2.39
N SER A 108 -7.39 -21.02 1.92
CA SER A 108 -7.06 -21.64 0.64
C SER A 108 -5.70 -22.34 0.67
N LYS A 109 -5.60 -23.45 -0.05
CA LYS A 109 -4.33 -24.14 -0.33
C LYS A 109 -3.68 -23.64 -1.62
N GLN A 110 -4.41 -22.89 -2.46
CA GLN A 110 -3.93 -22.37 -3.74
C GLN A 110 -2.96 -21.20 -3.51
N LEU A 111 -1.90 -21.13 -4.33
CA LEU A 111 -0.95 -20.02 -4.30
C LEU A 111 -1.61 -18.70 -4.77
N PHE A 112 -2.50 -18.79 -5.75
CA PHE A 112 -3.32 -17.67 -6.23
C PHE A 112 -4.80 -18.00 -5.95
N PRO A 113 -5.34 -17.58 -4.80
CA PRO A 113 -6.69 -17.92 -4.37
C PRO A 113 -7.77 -17.13 -5.10
N SER A 114 -9.03 -17.53 -4.91
CA SER A 114 -10.18 -16.82 -5.45
C SER A 114 -10.41 -15.48 -4.74
N ALA A 115 -10.89 -14.49 -5.49
CA ALA A 115 -11.39 -13.23 -4.96
C ALA A 115 -12.65 -13.41 -4.10
N ASP A 116 -13.46 -14.45 -4.35
CA ASP A 116 -14.65 -14.77 -3.54
C ASP A 116 -14.25 -15.11 -2.11
N LEU A 117 -13.18 -15.88 -1.93
CA LEU A 117 -12.63 -16.15 -0.60
C LEU A 117 -12.13 -14.89 0.12
N MET A 118 -11.71 -13.86 -0.64
CA MET A 118 -11.36 -12.57 -0.03
C MET A 118 -12.61 -11.83 0.44
N VAL A 119 -13.70 -11.85 -0.34
CA VAL A 119 -15.00 -11.28 0.09
C VAL A 119 -15.47 -11.97 1.37
N ASP A 120 -15.49 -13.29 1.39
CA ASP A 120 -15.90 -14.07 2.58
C ASP A 120 -15.00 -13.73 3.78
N TYR A 121 -13.69 -13.66 3.56
CA TYR A 121 -12.72 -13.32 4.60
C TYR A 121 -12.98 -11.95 5.24
N LEU A 122 -13.22 -10.92 4.43
CA LEU A 122 -13.47 -9.57 4.91
C LEU A 122 -14.80 -9.48 5.66
N ASN A 123 -15.82 -10.21 5.18
CA ASN A 123 -17.12 -10.27 5.85
C ASN A 123 -17.05 -11.03 7.18
N ASP A 124 -16.29 -12.12 7.26
CA ASP A 124 -16.06 -12.83 8.52
C ASP A 124 -15.23 -11.98 9.50
N PHE A 125 -14.25 -11.22 9.00
CA PHE A 125 -13.43 -10.35 9.83
C PHE A 125 -14.28 -9.30 10.56
N TYR A 126 -15.15 -8.56 9.84
CA TYR A 126 -15.99 -7.56 10.50
C TYR A 126 -17.03 -8.18 11.44
N ARG A 127 -17.60 -9.34 11.10
CA ARG A 127 -18.56 -10.03 11.98
C ARG A 127 -17.91 -10.53 13.25
N TYR A 128 -16.72 -11.13 13.13
CA TYR A 128 -15.99 -11.67 14.27
C TYR A 128 -15.65 -10.59 15.31
N TYR A 129 -15.23 -9.40 14.84
CA TYR A 129 -14.93 -8.27 15.72
C TYR A 129 -16.14 -7.38 16.00
N ASN A 130 -17.30 -7.67 15.42
CA ASN A 130 -18.51 -6.85 15.54
C ASN A 130 -18.23 -5.36 15.24
N LEU A 131 -17.54 -5.08 14.12
CA LEU A 131 -17.20 -3.72 13.72
C LEU A 131 -18.44 -2.92 13.34
N HIS A 132 -18.48 -1.66 13.71
CA HIS A 132 -19.61 -0.77 13.46
C HIS A 132 -19.61 -0.31 12.00
N ILE A 133 -20.50 -0.89 11.18
CA ILE A 133 -20.63 -0.59 9.75
C ILE A 133 -22.08 -0.28 9.42
N GLN A 134 -22.30 0.84 8.74
CA GLN A 134 -23.57 1.19 8.10
C GLN A 134 -23.47 0.87 6.61
N PHE A 135 -24.05 -0.24 6.21
CA PHE A 135 -24.12 -0.68 4.82
C PHE A 135 -25.18 0.08 4.02
N ASN A 136 -25.17 -0.07 2.69
CA ASN A 136 -26.07 0.59 1.74
C ASN A 136 -26.10 2.12 1.93
N THR A 137 -24.95 2.70 2.29
CA THR A 137 -24.80 4.12 2.57
C THR A 137 -23.70 4.70 1.67
N THR A 138 -24.13 5.36 0.60
CA THR A 138 -23.23 6.02 -0.35
C THR A 138 -23.03 7.47 0.06
N ILE A 139 -21.86 7.80 0.57
CA ILE A 139 -21.53 9.16 0.98
C ILE A 139 -21.35 10.07 -0.24
N LYS A 140 -21.93 11.26 -0.15
CA LYS A 140 -21.82 12.36 -1.11
C LYS A 140 -21.80 13.69 -0.36
N ASN A 141 -21.44 14.76 -1.06
CA ASN A 141 -21.40 16.12 -0.53
C ASN A 141 -20.57 16.26 0.76
N LEU A 142 -19.45 15.53 0.81
CA LEU A 142 -18.50 15.70 1.91
C LEU A 142 -17.83 17.06 1.82
N GLU A 143 -17.94 17.86 2.89
CA GLU A 143 -17.37 19.20 2.98
C GLU A 143 -16.94 19.54 4.42
N PRO A 144 -15.95 20.44 4.58
CA PRO A 144 -15.60 20.96 5.89
C PRO A 144 -16.70 21.92 6.39
N ILE A 145 -16.89 21.95 7.70
CA ILE A 145 -17.76 22.92 8.40
C ILE A 145 -16.90 24.18 8.66
N SER A 146 -17.37 25.36 8.27
CA SER A 146 -16.66 26.61 8.55
C SER A 146 -16.60 26.89 10.06
N GLU A 147 -15.46 27.37 10.56
CA GLU A 147 -15.22 27.65 11.99
C GLU A 147 -16.25 28.60 12.62
N GLN A 148 -16.91 29.43 11.83
CA GLN A 148 -17.93 30.38 12.30
C GLN A 148 -19.19 29.71 12.84
N THR A 149 -19.43 28.43 12.56
CA THR A 149 -20.60 27.65 13.02
C THR A 149 -20.32 26.80 14.26
N THR A 150 -19.08 26.68 14.68
CA THR A 150 -18.68 25.85 15.83
C THR A 150 -18.66 26.67 17.11
N THR A 151 -19.84 27.06 17.64
CA THR A 151 -19.94 27.68 18.96
C THR A 151 -19.87 26.62 20.05
N CYS A 152 -18.67 26.26 20.45
CA CYS A 152 -18.46 25.53 21.69
C CYS A 152 -18.26 26.57 22.82
N ASN A 153 -19.33 26.87 23.55
CA ASN A 153 -19.34 27.89 24.59
C ASN A 153 -18.93 27.37 25.99
N SER A 154 -18.42 26.15 26.13
CA SER A 154 -18.00 25.59 27.40
C SER A 154 -16.51 25.24 27.44
N LYS A 155 -15.88 25.45 28.61
CA LYS A 155 -14.49 25.08 28.90
C LYS A 155 -14.22 23.56 28.86
N ASP A 156 -15.26 22.75 28.66
CA ASP A 156 -15.24 21.28 28.70
C ASP A 156 -15.34 20.64 27.33
N CYS A 157 -15.20 21.39 26.24
CA CYS A 157 -15.15 20.80 24.87
C CYS A 157 -13.88 20.00 24.69
N SER A 158 -13.99 18.68 24.80
CA SER A 158 -12.92 17.79 24.36
C SER A 158 -12.79 17.87 22.83
N PHE A 159 -11.59 17.66 22.30
CA PHE A 159 -11.32 17.60 20.85
C PHE A 159 -12.30 16.65 20.14
N SER A 160 -12.70 15.57 20.80
CA SER A 160 -13.55 14.49 20.32
C SER A 160 -15.02 14.89 20.06
N SER A 161 -15.49 16.04 20.56
CA SER A 161 -16.90 16.45 20.42
C SER A 161 -17.15 17.53 19.36
N ILE A 162 -16.13 17.95 18.60
CA ILE A 162 -16.23 19.01 17.62
C ILE A 162 -16.48 18.42 16.23
N ALA A 163 -17.64 18.75 15.64
CA ALA A 163 -17.95 18.44 14.25
C ALA A 163 -17.14 19.35 13.31
N ARG A 164 -16.32 18.77 12.46
CA ARG A 164 -15.46 19.47 11.46
C ARG A 164 -15.88 19.23 10.03
N PHE A 165 -16.60 18.14 9.79
CA PHE A 165 -17.09 17.76 8.46
C PHE A 165 -18.57 17.45 8.52
N ARG A 166 -19.25 17.76 7.43
CA ARG A 166 -20.61 17.28 7.17
C ARG A 166 -20.64 16.55 5.84
N MET A 167 -21.57 15.61 5.72
CA MET A 167 -21.80 14.82 4.51
C MET A 167 -23.21 14.28 4.49
N ASN A 168 -23.66 13.88 3.31
CA ASN A 168 -24.96 13.27 3.11
C ASN A 168 -24.79 11.86 2.52
N ASP A 169 -25.83 11.03 2.66
CA ASP A 169 -25.94 9.81 1.87
C ASP A 169 -26.81 9.99 0.62
N GLN A 170 -27.08 8.91 -0.09
CA GLN A 170 -27.94 8.90 -1.29
C GLN A 170 -29.42 9.24 -1.01
N HIS A 171 -29.83 9.22 0.24
CA HIS A 171 -31.19 9.54 0.71
C HIS A 171 -31.28 10.91 1.38
N ASP A 172 -30.20 11.70 1.29
CA ASP A 172 -30.01 13.01 1.92
C ASP A 172 -30.04 12.99 3.47
N ASN A 173 -29.84 11.81 4.08
CA ASN A 173 -29.56 11.75 5.52
C ASN A 173 -28.23 12.45 5.81
N ARG A 174 -28.19 13.23 6.90
CA ARG A 174 -27.05 14.07 7.25
C ARG A 174 -26.21 13.44 8.35
N TYR A 175 -24.89 13.50 8.18
CA TYR A 175 -23.89 13.01 9.11
C TYR A 175 -22.86 14.10 9.39
N THR A 176 -22.35 14.14 10.62
CA THR A 176 -21.28 15.04 11.02
C THR A 176 -20.14 14.25 11.68
N CYS A 177 -18.93 14.68 11.44
CA CYS A 177 -17.74 13.96 11.86
C CYS A 177 -16.67 14.90 12.42
N GLY A 178 -15.96 14.44 13.44
CA GLY A 178 -14.75 15.10 13.92
C GLY A 178 -13.58 14.90 12.97
N ILE A 179 -13.37 13.67 12.55
CA ILE A 179 -12.28 13.22 11.67
C ILE A 179 -12.87 12.34 10.59
N VAL A 180 -12.48 12.58 9.33
CA VAL A 180 -12.92 11.78 8.20
C VAL A 180 -11.74 11.01 7.61
N ILE A 181 -11.93 9.73 7.37
CA ILE A 181 -10.95 8.87 6.71
C ILE A 181 -11.54 8.27 5.45
N VAL A 182 -11.01 8.66 4.30
CA VAL A 182 -11.45 8.14 3.00
C VAL A 182 -10.66 6.87 2.67
N ALA A 183 -11.36 5.74 2.65
CA ALA A 183 -10.81 4.39 2.39
C ALA A 183 -11.47 3.70 1.18
N THR A 184 -11.98 4.50 0.21
CA THR A 184 -12.77 4.04 -0.95
C THR A 184 -11.95 3.35 -2.04
N GLY A 185 -10.62 3.40 -1.95
CA GLY A 185 -9.72 2.85 -2.96
C GLY A 185 -9.80 3.56 -4.32
N LEU A 186 -9.32 2.88 -5.36
CA LEU A 186 -9.41 3.34 -6.75
C LEU A 186 -10.57 2.59 -7.43
N SER A 187 -11.71 3.24 -7.59
CA SER A 187 -12.96 2.58 -8.04
C SER A 187 -13.48 3.07 -9.39
N VAL A 188 -13.08 4.25 -9.83
CA VAL A 188 -13.53 4.82 -11.11
C VAL A 188 -12.61 4.39 -12.24
N PRO A 189 -13.13 3.81 -13.34
CA PRO A 189 -12.34 3.46 -14.50
C PRO A 189 -11.61 4.68 -15.08
N ASN A 190 -10.34 4.50 -15.46
CA ASN A 190 -9.59 5.54 -16.12
C ASN A 190 -9.91 5.55 -17.62
N ILE A 191 -10.61 6.59 -18.06
CA ILE A 191 -10.98 6.84 -19.46
C ILE A 191 -10.21 8.06 -19.94
N PRO A 192 -9.10 7.88 -20.66
CA PRO A 192 -8.35 9.00 -21.21
C PRO A 192 -9.10 9.67 -22.37
N PRO A 193 -8.82 10.95 -22.66
CA PRO A 193 -9.48 11.69 -23.74
C PRO A 193 -8.88 11.31 -25.11
N ILE A 194 -9.10 10.07 -25.54
CA ILE A 194 -8.74 9.54 -26.85
C ILE A 194 -9.98 9.61 -27.74
N ASN A 195 -9.86 10.12 -28.96
CA ASN A 195 -11.00 10.13 -29.90
C ASN A 195 -11.46 8.70 -30.21
N GLY A 196 -12.77 8.46 -30.07
CA GLY A 196 -13.37 7.14 -30.31
C GLY A 196 -13.15 6.13 -29.16
N ILE A 197 -12.69 6.54 -27.98
CA ILE A 197 -12.49 5.64 -26.82
C ILE A 197 -13.79 4.97 -26.36
N ASP A 198 -14.94 5.53 -26.68
CA ASP A 198 -16.27 4.97 -26.50
C ASP A 198 -16.54 3.69 -27.31
N LEU A 199 -15.78 3.46 -28.38
CA LEU A 199 -15.80 2.20 -29.12
C LEU A 199 -15.13 1.04 -28.36
N ALA A 200 -14.36 1.32 -27.30
CA ALA A 200 -13.70 0.32 -26.48
C ALA A 200 -14.57 -0.09 -25.28
N ILE A 201 -14.78 -1.38 -25.13
CA ILE A 201 -15.46 -1.96 -23.96
C ILE A 201 -14.51 -1.83 -22.76
N GLY A 202 -14.99 -1.26 -21.65
CA GLY A 202 -14.20 -1.20 -20.43
C GLY A 202 -14.05 -2.56 -19.76
N TYR A 203 -12.88 -2.81 -19.14
CA TYR A 203 -12.62 -4.01 -18.34
C TYR A 203 -13.71 -4.25 -17.29
N GLU A 204 -14.27 -3.19 -16.72
CA GLU A 204 -15.35 -3.21 -15.74
C GLU A 204 -16.66 -3.81 -16.26
N ASN A 205 -16.91 -3.70 -17.58
CA ASN A 205 -18.15 -4.15 -18.25
C ASN A 205 -17.91 -5.30 -19.22
N LEU A 206 -16.68 -5.86 -19.26
CA LEU A 206 -16.33 -6.92 -20.20
C LEU A 206 -17.17 -8.17 -19.91
N SER A 207 -17.73 -8.78 -20.97
CA SER A 207 -18.30 -10.13 -20.89
C SER A 207 -17.22 -11.16 -20.55
N LEU A 208 -17.57 -12.13 -19.71
CA LEU A 208 -16.71 -13.29 -19.41
C LEU A 208 -17.08 -14.52 -20.26
N ASP A 209 -18.06 -14.39 -21.14
CA ASP A 209 -18.41 -15.43 -22.10
C ASP A 209 -17.34 -15.48 -23.20
N ILE A 210 -16.61 -16.57 -23.25
CA ILE A 210 -15.51 -16.77 -24.17
C ILE A 210 -16.01 -16.88 -25.63
N GLU A 211 -17.23 -17.36 -25.84
CA GLU A 211 -17.83 -17.54 -27.18
C GLU A 211 -18.00 -16.19 -27.91
N GLU A 212 -18.20 -15.09 -27.18
CA GLU A 212 -18.26 -13.75 -27.78
C GLU A 212 -16.97 -13.33 -28.49
N PHE A 213 -15.87 -14.00 -28.20
CA PHE A 213 -14.54 -13.72 -28.75
C PHE A 213 -14.09 -14.74 -29.80
N GLU A 214 -14.91 -15.77 -30.06
CA GLU A 214 -14.57 -16.79 -31.06
C GLU A 214 -14.38 -16.16 -32.43
N ASN A 215 -13.23 -16.50 -33.08
CA ASN A 215 -12.82 -15.98 -34.40
C ASN A 215 -12.80 -14.43 -34.47
N LYS A 216 -12.59 -13.71 -33.35
CA LYS A 216 -12.45 -12.25 -33.35
C LYS A 216 -11.01 -11.81 -33.29
N SER A 217 -10.73 -10.70 -33.94
CA SER A 217 -9.48 -9.97 -33.86
C SER A 217 -9.63 -8.90 -32.77
N VAL A 218 -8.82 -8.98 -31.72
CA VAL A 218 -9.03 -8.19 -30.50
C VAL A 218 -7.86 -7.25 -30.24
N LEU A 219 -8.19 -5.99 -29.95
CA LEU A 219 -7.25 -4.99 -29.46
C LEU A 219 -7.46 -4.74 -27.97
N ILE A 220 -6.41 -4.85 -27.16
CA ILE A 220 -6.43 -4.51 -25.74
C ILE A 220 -5.59 -3.27 -25.50
N LEU A 221 -6.21 -2.23 -24.98
CA LEU A 221 -5.54 -0.99 -24.57
C LEU A 221 -5.04 -1.15 -23.13
N GLY A 222 -3.72 -1.26 -22.96
CA GLY A 222 -3.08 -1.48 -21.67
C GLY A 222 -2.13 -2.66 -21.64
N ARG A 223 -1.32 -2.74 -20.57
CA ARG A 223 -0.30 -3.78 -20.39
C ARG A 223 -0.12 -4.22 -18.92
N GLY A 224 -1.09 -3.90 -18.07
CA GLY A 224 -1.10 -4.29 -16.66
C GLY A 224 -1.74 -5.66 -16.45
N ASN A 225 -1.86 -6.06 -15.18
CA ASN A 225 -2.44 -7.37 -14.83
C ASN A 225 -3.84 -7.58 -15.43
N SER A 226 -4.71 -6.58 -15.44
CA SER A 226 -6.06 -6.72 -16.04
C SER A 226 -6.03 -6.97 -17.55
N ALA A 227 -5.08 -6.35 -18.27
CA ALA A 227 -4.95 -6.55 -19.71
C ALA A 227 -4.49 -7.98 -20.03
N PHE A 228 -3.50 -8.48 -19.30
CA PHE A 228 -3.02 -9.85 -19.47
C PHE A 228 -4.01 -10.90 -18.95
N GLU A 229 -4.76 -10.59 -17.90
CA GLU A 229 -5.85 -11.44 -17.41
C GLU A 229 -6.91 -11.66 -18.50
N VAL A 230 -7.33 -10.57 -19.16
CA VAL A 230 -8.27 -10.65 -20.30
C VAL A 230 -7.66 -11.41 -21.46
N ALA A 231 -6.45 -11.07 -21.87
CA ALA A 231 -5.78 -11.75 -22.98
C ALA A 231 -5.69 -13.26 -22.75
N GLN A 232 -5.27 -13.70 -21.57
CA GLN A 232 -5.19 -15.11 -21.21
C GLN A 232 -6.55 -15.83 -21.18
N HIS A 233 -7.63 -15.09 -20.94
CA HIS A 233 -8.96 -15.67 -20.93
C HIS A 233 -9.46 -15.99 -22.33
N ILE A 234 -9.12 -15.16 -23.34
CA ILE A 234 -9.70 -15.23 -24.68
C ILE A 234 -8.74 -15.75 -25.77
N TYR A 235 -7.44 -15.97 -25.48
CA TYR A 235 -6.45 -16.29 -26.51
C TYR A 235 -6.70 -17.64 -27.21
N ASP A 236 -7.37 -18.58 -26.55
CA ASP A 236 -7.66 -19.91 -27.14
C ASP A 236 -8.66 -19.85 -28.31
N VAL A 237 -9.51 -18.83 -28.36
CA VAL A 237 -10.64 -18.74 -29.31
C VAL A 237 -10.52 -17.57 -30.28
N THR A 238 -9.65 -16.59 -30.02
CA THR A 238 -9.46 -15.41 -30.88
C THR A 238 -8.61 -15.71 -32.11
N ASN A 239 -8.77 -14.89 -33.16
CA ASN A 239 -7.86 -14.93 -34.31
C ASN A 239 -6.47 -14.46 -33.91
N TYR A 240 -6.42 -13.29 -33.26
CA TYR A 240 -5.21 -12.70 -32.70
C TYR A 240 -5.56 -11.66 -31.66
N ILE A 241 -4.61 -11.39 -30.76
CA ILE A 241 -4.70 -10.35 -29.75
C ILE A 241 -3.53 -9.38 -29.89
N HIS A 242 -3.83 -8.10 -30.07
CA HIS A 242 -2.82 -7.07 -29.97
C HIS A 242 -3.02 -6.28 -28.68
N MET A 243 -1.94 -6.07 -27.94
CA MET A 243 -1.93 -5.28 -26.71
C MET A 243 -1.08 -4.03 -26.93
N ILE A 244 -1.66 -2.88 -26.64
CA ILE A 244 -1.00 -1.59 -26.92
C ILE A 244 -0.74 -0.82 -25.63
N SER A 245 0.47 -0.31 -25.49
CA SER A 245 0.85 0.63 -24.45
C SER A 245 2.06 1.47 -24.87
N ARG A 246 2.23 2.66 -24.29
CA ARG A 246 3.36 3.54 -24.61
C ARG A 246 4.72 3.11 -24.07
N SER A 247 4.84 1.98 -23.41
CA SER A 247 6.10 1.51 -22.84
C SER A 247 6.06 0.01 -22.58
N ARG A 248 7.22 -0.61 -22.49
CA ARG A 248 7.40 -2.05 -22.28
C ARG A 248 6.61 -2.62 -21.11
N VAL A 249 6.22 -3.87 -21.22
CA VAL A 249 5.74 -4.69 -20.12
C VAL A 249 6.82 -4.73 -19.03
N ARG A 250 6.37 -4.65 -17.78
CA ARG A 250 7.24 -4.73 -16.61
C ARG A 250 6.82 -5.89 -15.74
N ASN A 251 7.72 -6.83 -15.52
CA ASN A 251 7.48 -7.99 -14.67
C ASN A 251 7.85 -7.67 -13.21
N ALA A 252 7.00 -8.07 -12.29
CA ALA A 252 7.20 -7.78 -10.87
C ALA A 252 8.48 -8.40 -10.31
N TYR A 253 8.91 -9.56 -10.80
CA TYR A 253 10.17 -10.19 -10.37
C TYR A 253 11.41 -9.35 -10.73
N ALA A 254 11.37 -8.61 -11.85
CA ALA A 254 12.49 -7.80 -12.30
C ALA A 254 12.49 -6.39 -11.69
N THR A 255 11.31 -5.85 -11.37
CA THR A 255 11.17 -4.48 -10.88
C THR A 255 11.04 -4.39 -9.37
N HIS A 256 10.84 -5.51 -8.67
CA HIS A 256 10.51 -5.61 -7.26
C HIS A 256 9.22 -4.85 -6.85
N TYR A 257 8.42 -4.42 -7.82
CA TYR A 257 7.16 -3.74 -7.58
C TYR A 257 5.98 -4.71 -7.79
N VAL A 258 5.27 -5.00 -6.71
CA VAL A 258 4.18 -6.00 -6.69
C VAL A 258 2.98 -5.64 -7.58
N GLY A 259 2.84 -4.39 -8.02
CA GLY A 259 1.81 -3.93 -8.95
C GLY A 259 2.13 -4.13 -10.42
N ASP A 260 3.36 -4.49 -10.78
CA ASP A 260 3.72 -4.85 -12.16
C ASP A 260 3.20 -6.26 -12.51
N LEU A 261 3.41 -6.74 -13.73
CA LEU A 261 2.83 -7.99 -14.19
C LEU A 261 3.25 -9.18 -13.31
N ARG A 262 2.26 -9.87 -12.78
CA ARG A 262 2.42 -11.00 -11.85
C ARG A 262 2.46 -12.32 -12.61
N ALA A 263 3.06 -13.32 -11.96
CA ALA A 263 3.27 -14.65 -12.50
C ALA A 263 1.97 -15.30 -13.02
N ILE A 264 0.84 -15.08 -12.34
CA ILE A 264 -0.46 -15.64 -12.73
C ILE A 264 -0.93 -15.13 -14.11
N ASN A 265 -0.43 -13.99 -14.57
CA ASN A 265 -0.88 -13.29 -15.76
C ASN A 265 0.19 -13.19 -16.86
N ASN A 266 1.25 -14.00 -16.85
CA ASN A 266 2.35 -13.82 -17.80
C ASN A 266 2.44 -14.87 -18.91
N GLN A 267 1.48 -15.78 -19.03
CA GLN A 267 1.51 -16.85 -20.05
C GLN A 267 1.63 -16.33 -21.49
N LEU A 268 0.90 -15.25 -21.82
CA LEU A 268 0.93 -14.66 -23.16
C LEU A 268 2.34 -14.21 -23.57
N LEU A 269 3.21 -13.85 -22.65
CA LEU A 269 4.58 -13.44 -22.98
C LEU A 269 5.39 -14.58 -23.61
N ASP A 270 5.22 -15.80 -23.11
CA ASP A 270 5.88 -16.98 -23.66
C ASP A 270 5.31 -17.34 -25.04
N THR A 271 4.00 -17.39 -25.17
CA THR A 271 3.29 -17.65 -26.43
C THR A 271 3.67 -16.64 -27.52
N TYR A 272 3.72 -15.35 -27.18
CA TYR A 272 4.11 -14.28 -28.09
C TYR A 272 5.52 -14.50 -28.67
N GLN A 273 6.48 -14.95 -27.88
CA GLN A 273 7.85 -15.22 -28.30
C GLN A 273 7.96 -16.42 -29.23
N LEU A 274 6.97 -17.32 -29.24
CA LEU A 274 6.93 -18.52 -30.10
C LEU A 274 6.32 -18.28 -31.48
N LYS A 275 6.37 -17.04 -31.99
CA LYS A 275 5.82 -16.64 -33.30
C LYS A 275 4.29 -16.76 -33.38
N SER A 276 3.62 -16.45 -32.30
CA SER A 276 2.18 -16.28 -32.27
C SER A 276 1.72 -15.13 -33.18
N LEU A 277 0.46 -15.15 -33.57
CA LEU A 277 -0.20 -14.01 -34.23
C LEU A 277 -0.40 -12.83 -33.26
N ASP A 278 -0.31 -13.08 -31.94
CA ASP A 278 -0.46 -12.05 -30.91
C ASP A 278 0.73 -11.11 -30.85
N ALA A 279 0.51 -9.87 -30.49
CA ALA A 279 1.55 -8.85 -30.46
C ALA A 279 1.43 -7.87 -29.27
N LEU A 280 2.60 -7.47 -28.76
CA LEU A 280 2.75 -6.37 -27.81
C LEU A 280 3.31 -5.15 -28.57
N ILE A 281 2.54 -4.08 -28.68
CA ILE A 281 2.86 -2.92 -29.50
C ILE A 281 3.12 -1.71 -28.60
N GLU A 282 4.29 -1.07 -28.75
CA GLU A 282 4.68 0.12 -27.99
C GLU A 282 4.38 1.38 -28.79
N ILE A 283 3.19 1.97 -28.58
CA ILE A 283 2.80 3.25 -29.14
C ILE A 283 2.08 4.13 -28.10
N ASP A 284 2.14 5.45 -28.28
CA ASP A 284 1.36 6.36 -27.41
C ASP A 284 -0.07 6.48 -27.93
N LEU A 285 -1.02 5.98 -27.14
CA LEU A 285 -2.44 6.04 -27.45
C LEU A 285 -2.97 7.48 -27.57
N MET A 286 -2.30 8.46 -26.95
CA MET A 286 -2.72 9.87 -27.05
C MET A 286 -2.48 10.47 -28.42
N GLU A 287 -1.62 9.87 -29.22
CA GLU A 287 -1.35 10.27 -30.60
C GLU A 287 -2.27 9.57 -31.62
N HIS A 288 -3.15 8.68 -31.13
CA HIS A 288 -4.01 7.86 -31.98
C HIS A 288 -5.49 8.13 -31.70
N GLU A 289 -6.32 7.68 -32.62
CA GLU A 289 -7.78 7.65 -32.52
C GLU A 289 -8.35 6.31 -32.92
N LEU A 290 -9.48 5.96 -32.33
CA LEU A 290 -10.28 4.81 -32.74
C LEU A 290 -11.42 5.27 -33.65
N SER A 291 -11.64 4.56 -34.75
CA SER A 291 -12.76 4.85 -35.65
C SER A 291 -13.32 3.56 -36.25
N ARG A 292 -14.61 3.59 -36.61
CA ARG A 292 -15.19 2.49 -37.39
C ARG A 292 -14.77 2.58 -38.84
N ARG A 293 -14.39 1.46 -39.40
CA ARG A 293 -14.08 1.34 -40.81
C ARG A 293 -15.38 1.40 -41.63
N PRO A 294 -15.43 2.23 -42.70
CA PRO A 294 -16.55 2.18 -43.65
C PRO A 294 -16.66 0.81 -44.30
N GLY A 295 -17.86 0.30 -44.43
CA GLY A 295 -18.16 -0.95 -45.16
C GLY A 295 -18.39 -2.14 -44.24
N ASP A 296 -17.48 -2.49 -43.35
CA ASP A 296 -17.60 -3.66 -42.45
C ASP A 296 -17.83 -3.29 -40.96
N GLY A 297 -17.72 -2.02 -40.60
CA GLY A 297 -17.98 -1.52 -39.26
C GLY A 297 -16.93 -1.92 -38.20
N ARG A 298 -15.88 -2.66 -38.58
CA ARG A 298 -14.79 -3.04 -37.68
C ARG A 298 -14.00 -1.80 -37.22
N ILE A 299 -13.26 -1.94 -36.15
CA ILE A 299 -12.56 -0.85 -35.49
C ILE A 299 -11.12 -0.80 -35.98
N GLN A 300 -10.67 0.40 -36.32
CA GLN A 300 -9.29 0.67 -36.70
C GLN A 300 -8.70 1.72 -35.74
N LEU A 301 -7.39 1.54 -35.45
CA LEU A 301 -6.60 2.51 -34.74
C LEU A 301 -5.82 3.34 -35.78
N LYS A 302 -5.96 4.65 -35.77
CA LYS A 302 -5.30 5.56 -36.70
C LYS A 302 -4.42 6.55 -35.95
N LEU A 303 -3.28 6.90 -36.54
CA LEU A 303 -2.48 8.04 -36.07
C LEU A 303 -3.26 9.32 -36.31
N ARG A 304 -3.35 10.20 -35.31
CA ARG A 304 -3.88 11.54 -35.49
C ARG A 304 -2.96 12.28 -36.47
N LYS A 305 -3.53 13.06 -37.38
CA LYS A 305 -2.77 13.88 -38.32
C LYS A 305 -1.79 14.77 -37.54
N SER A 306 -0.55 14.39 -37.50
CA SER A 306 0.61 15.23 -37.26
C SER A 306 1.33 15.38 -38.60
N ASP A 307 2.22 16.33 -38.75
CA ASP A 307 2.96 16.69 -39.97
C ASP A 307 3.82 15.59 -40.61
N MET A 308 3.42 14.33 -40.46
CA MET A 308 4.09 13.18 -41.09
C MET A 308 3.67 13.03 -42.54
N ASP A 309 4.66 12.81 -43.40
CA ASP A 309 4.56 12.57 -44.81
C ASP A 309 3.54 11.44 -45.12
N ALA A 310 2.55 11.72 -45.97
CA ALA A 310 1.50 10.77 -46.36
C ALA A 310 2.05 9.40 -46.82
N SER A 311 3.27 9.37 -47.34
CA SER A 311 3.97 8.16 -47.76
C SER A 311 4.35 7.19 -46.63
N ILE A 312 4.42 7.69 -45.37
CA ILE A 312 4.69 6.85 -44.18
C ILE A 312 3.39 6.31 -43.61
N GLN A 313 2.28 7.04 -43.74
CA GLN A 313 0.95 6.58 -43.32
C GLN A 313 0.43 5.36 -44.11
N GLU A 314 0.72 5.31 -45.41
CA GLU A 314 0.29 4.18 -46.27
C GLU A 314 1.05 2.87 -46.00
N ARG A 315 2.23 2.92 -45.36
CA ARG A 315 3.06 1.74 -45.09
C ARG A 315 2.79 1.05 -43.77
N GLN A 316 2.05 1.66 -42.86
CA GLN A 316 1.61 1.04 -41.61
C GLN A 316 0.17 0.55 -41.78
N GLU A 317 -0.02 -0.63 -42.35
CA GLU A 317 -1.29 -1.35 -42.26
C GLU A 317 -1.55 -1.66 -40.78
N ILE A 318 -2.27 -0.75 -40.08
CA ILE A 318 -2.72 -1.00 -38.72
C ILE A 318 -3.83 -2.05 -38.81
N PRO A 319 -3.70 -3.17 -38.10
CA PRO A 319 -4.70 -4.22 -38.10
C PRO A 319 -6.10 -3.70 -37.75
N ILE A 320 -7.10 -4.36 -38.25
CA ILE A 320 -8.51 -4.05 -38.04
C ILE A 320 -9.07 -5.01 -37.01
N TYR A 321 -9.82 -4.50 -36.06
CA TYR A 321 -10.27 -5.25 -34.91
C TYR A 321 -11.80 -5.38 -34.89
N ASP A 322 -12.27 -6.55 -34.51
CA ASP A 322 -13.69 -6.79 -34.23
C ASP A 322 -14.09 -6.25 -32.86
N ARG A 323 -13.15 -6.27 -31.91
CA ARG A 323 -13.36 -5.80 -30.52
C ARG A 323 -12.17 -4.98 -30.04
N VAL A 324 -12.45 -3.95 -29.27
CA VAL A 324 -11.44 -3.18 -28.54
C VAL A 324 -11.80 -3.20 -27.04
N ILE A 325 -10.82 -3.52 -26.21
CA ILE A 325 -11.01 -3.63 -24.76
C ILE A 325 -10.10 -2.63 -24.04
N ARG A 326 -10.65 -1.86 -23.11
CA ARG A 326 -9.94 -0.84 -22.35
C ARG A 326 -9.54 -1.36 -20.98
N CYS A 327 -8.23 -1.60 -20.76
CA CYS A 327 -7.62 -2.04 -19.50
C CYS A 327 -6.62 -0.97 -18.97
N LEU A 328 -7.07 0.28 -18.84
CA LEU A 328 -6.22 1.44 -18.51
C LEU A 328 -6.18 1.79 -17.01
N GLY A 329 -6.68 0.88 -16.17
CA GLY A 329 -6.67 1.00 -14.72
C GLY A 329 -7.79 1.89 -14.16
N PHE A 330 -7.65 2.25 -12.90
CA PHE A 330 -8.65 2.98 -12.13
C PHE A 330 -8.04 4.22 -11.47
N LYS A 331 -8.89 5.16 -11.09
CA LYS A 331 -8.57 6.39 -10.37
C LYS A 331 -9.47 6.56 -9.14
N PHE A 332 -9.12 7.48 -8.28
CA PHE A 332 -9.92 7.89 -7.14
C PHE A 332 -11.27 8.47 -7.59
N ASP A 333 -12.32 8.18 -6.83
CA ASP A 333 -13.66 8.72 -7.04
C ASP A 333 -13.81 10.06 -6.32
N GLU A 334 -13.78 11.14 -7.08
CA GLU A 334 -13.92 12.50 -6.55
C GLU A 334 -15.39 12.92 -6.34
N SER A 335 -16.36 12.09 -6.73
CA SER A 335 -17.80 12.41 -6.61
C SER A 335 -18.32 12.45 -5.17
N ILE A 336 -17.49 12.05 -4.21
CA ILE A 336 -17.81 12.13 -2.79
C ILE A 336 -17.84 13.57 -2.27
N TRP A 337 -17.15 14.50 -2.95
CA TRP A 337 -17.01 15.86 -2.50
C TRP A 337 -18.25 16.71 -2.80
N HIS A 338 -18.52 17.69 -1.93
CA HIS A 338 -19.43 18.77 -2.28
C HIS A 338 -18.86 19.58 -3.48
N PRO A 339 -19.69 20.11 -4.39
CA PRO A 339 -19.20 20.84 -5.56
C PRO A 339 -18.26 22.01 -5.25
N ASP A 340 -18.41 22.65 -4.10
CA ASP A 340 -17.57 23.78 -3.67
C ASP A 340 -16.23 23.34 -3.07
N VAL A 341 -16.04 22.05 -2.79
CA VAL A 341 -14.79 21.50 -2.24
C VAL A 341 -13.76 21.35 -3.36
N GLN A 342 -12.68 22.08 -3.23
CA GLN A 342 -11.56 21.99 -4.16
C GLN A 342 -10.42 21.19 -3.51
N MET A 343 -10.00 20.13 -4.22
CA MET A 343 -8.90 19.28 -3.80
C MET A 343 -7.75 19.45 -4.77
N GLU A 344 -6.57 19.74 -4.25
CA GLU A 344 -5.35 19.77 -5.05
C GLU A 344 -5.01 18.37 -5.56
N LYS A 345 -4.59 18.28 -6.83
CA LYS A 345 -4.33 17.01 -7.50
C LYS A 345 -2.84 16.74 -7.62
N ASN A 346 -2.50 15.47 -7.46
CA ASN A 346 -1.18 15.03 -7.84
C ASN A 346 -0.94 15.16 -9.35
N LEU A 347 0.33 15.29 -9.74
CA LEU A 347 0.75 15.41 -11.13
C LEU A 347 1.39 14.11 -11.65
N GLY A 348 1.52 14.00 -12.95
CA GLY A 348 2.23 12.91 -13.61
C GLY A 348 1.63 11.52 -13.34
N ARG A 349 2.47 10.58 -12.92
CA ARG A 349 2.07 9.18 -12.72
C ARG A 349 1.19 8.95 -11.50
N THR A 350 1.19 9.87 -10.55
CA THR A 350 0.40 9.80 -9.30
C THR A 350 -0.94 10.53 -9.38
N LYS A 351 -1.27 11.17 -10.52
CA LYS A 351 -2.52 11.95 -10.73
C LYS A 351 -3.83 11.20 -10.45
N LYS A 352 -3.79 9.88 -10.35
CA LYS A 352 -4.94 9.03 -10.04
C LYS A 352 -5.24 8.93 -8.54
N TYR A 353 -4.38 9.49 -7.70
CA TYR A 353 -4.50 9.49 -6.24
C TYR A 353 -4.77 10.91 -5.72
N PRO A 354 -5.38 11.06 -4.55
CA PRO A 354 -5.47 12.35 -3.88
C PRO A 354 -4.07 12.88 -3.52
N LYS A 355 -3.90 14.19 -3.39
CA LYS A 355 -2.68 14.80 -2.87
C LYS A 355 -2.73 14.78 -1.34
N ILE A 356 -1.73 14.16 -0.73
CA ILE A 356 -1.67 13.92 0.72
C ILE A 356 -0.30 14.26 1.29
N ARG A 357 -0.29 14.60 2.57
CA ARG A 357 0.92 14.80 3.39
C ARG A 357 1.50 13.46 3.84
N TYR A 358 2.69 13.48 4.40
CA TYR A 358 3.36 12.26 4.85
C TYR A 358 2.73 11.61 6.09
N ASP A 359 1.89 12.34 6.82
CA ASP A 359 1.05 11.84 7.91
C ASP A 359 -0.31 11.29 7.45
N TYR A 360 -0.44 11.11 6.11
CA TYR A 360 -1.64 10.59 5.41
C TYR A 360 -2.85 11.54 5.45
N GLN A 361 -2.67 12.77 5.91
CA GLN A 361 -3.68 13.81 5.91
C GLN A 361 -3.82 14.44 4.52
N SER A 362 -5.00 14.97 4.19
CA SER A 362 -5.21 15.80 3.01
C SER A 362 -4.19 16.94 2.97
N PHE A 363 -3.75 17.29 1.77
CA PHE A 363 -2.93 18.47 1.59
C PHE A 363 -3.72 19.77 1.90
N ASP A 364 -5.01 19.78 1.56
CA ASP A 364 -5.86 20.96 1.60
C ASP A 364 -6.66 21.13 2.91
N TYR A 365 -7.04 20.01 3.54
CA TYR A 365 -7.95 20.04 4.70
C TYR A 365 -7.38 19.26 5.87
N ASP A 366 -7.31 19.93 7.03
CA ASP A 366 -6.94 19.28 8.27
C ASP A 366 -8.05 18.32 8.75
N HIS A 367 -7.69 17.26 9.48
CA HIS A 367 -8.58 16.21 9.98
C HIS A 367 -9.28 15.36 8.89
N LEU A 368 -8.91 15.55 7.62
CA LEU A 368 -9.30 14.69 6.51
C LEU A 368 -8.12 13.79 6.13
N TYR A 369 -8.28 12.50 6.25
CA TYR A 369 -7.23 11.51 6.01
C TYR A 369 -7.59 10.54 4.92
N PHE A 370 -6.57 9.85 4.41
CA PHE A 370 -6.73 8.79 3.42
C PHE A 370 -6.10 7.49 3.93
N ALA A 371 -6.72 6.36 3.57
CA ALA A 371 -6.22 5.03 3.93
C ALA A 371 -6.28 4.06 2.75
N GLY A 372 -5.56 2.95 2.89
CA GLY A 372 -5.52 1.91 1.87
C GLY A 372 -4.79 2.33 0.60
N THR A 373 -5.28 1.90 -0.55
CA THR A 373 -4.63 2.18 -1.84
C THR A 373 -4.48 3.67 -2.13
N LEU A 374 -5.29 4.54 -1.53
CA LEU A 374 -5.25 5.99 -1.77
C LEU A 374 -3.95 6.64 -1.30
N ILE A 375 -3.27 6.07 -0.30
CA ILE A 375 -2.00 6.61 0.21
C ILE A 375 -0.80 6.26 -0.67
N HIS A 376 -0.97 5.41 -1.68
CA HIS A 376 0.13 4.91 -2.50
C HIS A 376 0.81 5.98 -3.37
N SER A 377 0.31 7.20 -3.39
CA SER A 377 1.03 8.35 -3.98
C SER A 377 2.37 8.61 -3.30
N ILE A 378 2.49 8.34 -1.99
CA ILE A 378 3.71 8.57 -1.19
C ILE A 378 4.83 7.59 -1.58
N ASP A 379 4.47 6.32 -1.79
CA ASP A 379 5.43 5.24 -2.06
C ASP A 379 5.26 4.61 -3.45
N PHE A 380 4.64 5.33 -4.40
CA PHE A 380 4.29 4.82 -5.71
C PHE A 380 5.46 4.14 -6.43
N ARG A 381 5.33 2.85 -6.71
CA ARG A 381 6.34 1.96 -7.30
C ARG A 381 7.62 1.79 -6.46
N LYS A 382 7.53 1.98 -5.15
CA LYS A 382 8.65 1.80 -4.22
C LYS A 382 8.42 0.63 -3.28
N SER A 383 7.36 0.68 -2.49
CA SER A 383 6.99 -0.39 -1.55
C SER A 383 5.53 -0.82 -1.76
N SER A 384 4.96 -1.47 -0.78
CA SER A 384 3.67 -2.16 -0.92
C SER A 384 2.48 -1.34 -0.40
N GLY A 385 2.60 -0.01 -0.25
CA GLY A 385 1.54 0.84 0.31
C GLY A 385 0.20 0.81 -0.44
N GLY A 386 0.19 0.42 -1.71
CA GLY A 386 -1.03 0.25 -2.50
C GLY A 386 -1.73 -1.12 -2.34
N PHE A 387 -1.22 -2.02 -1.51
CA PHE A 387 -1.66 -3.42 -1.39
C PHE A 387 -1.91 -3.80 0.06
N ILE A 388 -2.75 -4.81 0.32
CA ILE A 388 -3.16 -5.22 1.67
C ILE A 388 -1.94 -5.45 2.58
N HIS A 389 -0.95 -6.22 2.11
CA HIS A 389 0.23 -6.56 2.90
C HIS A 389 1.14 -5.36 3.23
N GLY A 390 0.96 -4.22 2.57
CA GLY A 390 1.64 -2.97 2.89
C GLY A 390 0.76 -2.03 3.70
N PHE A 391 -0.40 -1.61 3.15
CA PHE A 391 -1.19 -0.57 3.80
C PHE A 391 -1.79 -1.01 5.15
N ARG A 392 -1.89 -2.29 5.47
CA ARG A 392 -2.30 -2.74 6.81
C ARG A 392 -1.36 -2.21 7.91
N TYR A 393 -0.05 -2.10 7.63
CA TYR A 393 0.93 -1.50 8.55
C TYR A 393 0.85 0.01 8.56
N VAL A 394 0.64 0.63 7.39
CA VAL A 394 0.42 2.07 7.30
C VAL A 394 -0.85 2.48 8.06
N THR A 395 -1.91 1.68 7.97
CA THR A 395 -3.15 1.91 8.74
C THR A 395 -2.90 1.80 10.25
N ARG A 396 -2.05 0.87 10.71
CA ARG A 396 -1.60 0.80 12.11
C ARG A 396 -0.83 2.05 12.51
N THR A 397 0.04 2.52 11.64
CA THR A 397 0.81 3.76 11.84
C THR A 397 -0.12 4.98 11.91
N LEU A 398 -1.10 5.08 11.01
CA LEU A 398 -2.10 6.14 11.03
C LEU A 398 -2.89 6.15 12.36
N HIS A 399 -3.33 4.99 12.83
CA HIS A 399 -3.97 4.87 14.14
C HIS A 399 -3.05 5.38 15.27
N ARG A 400 -1.75 5.02 15.28
CA ARG A 400 -0.80 5.52 16.29
C ARG A 400 -0.63 7.04 16.24
N ILE A 401 -0.67 7.64 15.04
CA ILE A 401 -0.68 9.10 14.87
C ILE A 401 -1.94 9.68 15.50
N PHE A 402 -3.11 9.09 15.29
CA PHE A 402 -4.36 9.54 15.92
C PHE A 402 -4.32 9.45 17.44
N GLU A 403 -3.82 8.34 17.98
CA GLU A 403 -3.72 8.13 19.41
C GLU A 403 -2.91 9.24 20.10
N TYR A 404 -1.78 9.63 19.53
CA TYR A 404 -1.02 10.72 20.12
C TYR A 404 -1.64 12.09 19.82
N ARG A 405 -1.98 12.39 18.58
CA ARG A 405 -2.45 13.71 18.15
C ARG A 405 -3.77 14.12 18.83
N TYR A 406 -4.69 13.19 18.99
CA TYR A 406 -6.04 13.47 19.47
C TYR A 406 -6.33 12.99 20.89
N HIS A 407 -5.58 12.00 21.38
CA HIS A 407 -5.81 11.38 22.68
C HIS A 407 -4.59 11.45 23.61
N GLN A 408 -3.48 12.02 23.18
CA GLN A 408 -2.22 12.15 23.95
C GLN A 408 -1.60 10.81 24.38
N GLU A 409 -2.00 9.71 23.73
CA GLU A 409 -1.42 8.40 23.97
C GLU A 409 -0.09 8.26 23.23
N LYS A 410 0.99 8.09 23.96
CA LYS A 410 2.34 8.04 23.39
C LYS A 410 2.52 6.83 22.47
N TRP A 411 3.37 7.00 21.46
CA TRP A 411 3.72 5.91 20.56
C TRP A 411 4.19 4.66 21.32
N PRO A 412 3.68 3.47 21.02
CA PRO A 412 4.08 2.23 21.67
C PRO A 412 5.58 2.02 21.60
N SER A 413 6.22 1.77 22.71
CA SER A 413 7.67 1.66 22.81
C SER A 413 8.13 0.59 23.79
N ILE A 414 9.35 0.11 23.58
CA ILE A 414 10.02 -0.86 24.46
C ILE A 414 11.29 -0.23 24.99
N SER A 415 11.47 -0.26 26.33
CA SER A 415 12.74 0.14 26.93
C SER A 415 13.73 -1.03 26.94
N LEU A 416 14.93 -0.80 26.43
CA LEU A 416 15.99 -1.81 26.29
C LEU A 416 17.30 -1.27 26.89
N SER A 417 18.02 -2.13 27.60
CA SER A 417 19.42 -1.81 27.95
C SER A 417 20.32 -1.88 26.71
N TRP A 418 21.40 -1.13 26.67
CA TRP A 418 22.37 -1.18 25.58
C TRP A 418 22.92 -2.60 25.36
N PHE A 419 23.09 -3.38 26.42
CA PHE A 419 23.55 -4.77 26.34
C PHE A 419 22.58 -5.72 25.65
N SER A 420 21.28 -5.41 25.63
CA SER A 420 20.26 -6.25 24.98
C SER A 420 19.96 -5.81 23.54
N LEU A 421 20.42 -4.62 23.12
CA LEU A 421 20.04 -4.02 21.85
C LEU A 421 20.48 -4.86 20.65
N THR A 422 21.74 -5.37 20.64
CA THR A 422 22.23 -6.23 19.54
C THR A 422 21.31 -7.43 19.31
N ASN A 423 20.95 -8.14 20.38
CA ASN A 423 20.07 -9.32 20.29
C ASN A 423 18.66 -8.92 19.83
N TYR A 424 18.16 -7.80 20.29
CA TYR A 424 16.83 -7.32 19.89
C TYR A 424 16.82 -6.94 18.39
N LEU A 425 17.85 -6.23 17.91
CA LEU A 425 17.99 -5.90 16.49
C LEU A 425 18.08 -7.17 15.63
N ILE A 426 18.92 -8.13 15.99
CA ILE A 426 19.03 -9.42 15.27
C ILE A 426 17.67 -10.14 15.23
N LYS A 427 16.92 -10.10 16.32
CA LYS A 427 15.54 -10.64 16.34
C LYS A 427 14.64 -9.86 15.38
N ARG A 428 14.63 -8.54 15.45
CA ARG A 428 13.77 -7.68 14.61
C ARG A 428 14.04 -7.86 13.12
N ILE A 429 15.29 -7.80 12.68
CA ILE A 429 15.62 -7.92 11.25
C ILE A 429 15.23 -9.29 10.68
N ASN A 430 15.20 -10.34 11.50
CA ASN A 430 14.79 -11.68 11.08
C ASN A 430 13.27 -11.91 11.17
N GLU A 431 12.55 -11.19 12.02
CA GLU A 431 11.14 -11.47 12.30
C GLU A 431 10.19 -10.33 11.91
N ALA A 432 10.66 -9.08 11.83
CA ALA A 432 9.79 -7.94 11.54
C ALA A 432 9.05 -8.09 10.21
N ASP A 433 7.77 -7.79 10.26
CA ASP A 433 6.85 -7.84 9.13
C ASP A 433 6.64 -6.46 8.50
N GLY A 434 6.31 -5.44 9.27
CA GLY A 434 5.95 -4.11 8.78
C GLY A 434 7.06 -3.40 8.03
N ILE A 435 8.25 -3.29 8.62
CA ILE A 435 9.40 -2.64 7.96
C ILE A 435 9.90 -3.44 6.75
N TYR A 436 9.68 -4.76 6.73
CA TYR A 436 10.01 -5.61 5.58
C TYR A 436 9.08 -5.36 4.40
N GLN A 437 7.76 -5.26 4.63
CA GLN A 437 6.76 -5.03 3.59
C GLN A 437 6.72 -3.56 3.12
N MET A 438 6.99 -2.64 4.04
CA MET A 438 7.02 -1.20 3.79
C MET A 438 8.45 -0.65 3.84
N PHE A 439 9.39 -1.41 3.26
CA PHE A 439 10.81 -1.06 3.20
C PHE A 439 11.02 0.36 2.68
N GLY A 440 11.88 1.11 3.33
CA GLY A 440 12.19 2.50 2.99
C GLY A 440 11.03 3.49 3.19
N GLN A 441 9.90 3.06 3.76
CA GLN A 441 8.76 3.92 4.12
C GLN A 441 8.49 3.90 5.62
N LEU A 442 8.51 2.70 6.21
CA LEU A 442 8.45 2.51 7.65
C LEU A 442 9.80 2.01 8.16
N VAL A 443 10.24 2.56 9.26
CA VAL A 443 11.50 2.23 9.94
C VAL A 443 11.26 1.97 11.40
N ASP A 444 12.16 1.25 12.05
CA ASP A 444 12.20 1.22 13.50
C ASP A 444 13.17 2.31 14.01
N VAL A 445 12.72 3.09 14.99
CA VAL A 445 13.46 4.21 15.57
C VAL A 445 13.90 3.85 16.99
N ILE A 446 15.17 4.03 17.26
CA ILE A 446 15.78 3.77 18.57
C ILE A 446 16.33 5.08 19.12
N LEU A 447 15.70 5.56 20.19
CA LEU A 447 16.10 6.76 20.91
C LEU A 447 17.14 6.35 21.96
N ILE A 448 18.32 6.98 21.92
CA ILE A 448 19.46 6.62 22.77
C ILE A 448 19.50 7.52 24.00
N ASP A 449 19.37 6.92 25.17
CA ASP A 449 19.59 7.57 26.46
C ASP A 449 21.00 7.23 26.96
N ARG A 450 21.93 8.19 26.82
CA ARG A 450 23.34 8.02 27.23
C ARG A 450 23.53 8.05 28.74
N ILE A 451 22.65 8.76 29.47
CA ILE A 451 22.75 8.91 30.92
C ILE A 451 22.42 7.58 31.59
N ASN A 452 21.29 6.98 31.22
CA ASN A 452 20.79 5.75 31.84
C ASN A 452 21.29 4.48 31.14
N ARG A 453 22.06 4.59 30.05
CA ARG A 453 22.52 3.48 29.20
C ARG A 453 21.38 2.60 28.72
N GLN A 454 20.30 3.25 28.31
CA GLN A 454 19.08 2.63 27.81
C GLN A 454 18.74 3.13 26.41
N CYS A 455 17.89 2.39 25.73
CA CYS A 455 17.30 2.77 24.46
C CYS A 455 15.78 2.63 24.57
N ARG A 456 15.08 3.55 23.94
CA ARG A 456 13.63 3.41 23.69
C ARG A 456 13.42 3.02 22.24
N TYR A 457 12.82 1.88 22.01
CA TYR A 457 12.59 1.29 20.69
C TYR A 457 11.16 1.53 20.24
N LEU A 458 10.98 2.20 19.10
CA LEU A 458 9.69 2.47 18.45
C LEU A 458 9.65 1.69 17.13
N GLU A 459 8.60 0.88 16.94
CA GLU A 459 8.42 0.08 15.73
C GLU A 459 7.61 0.87 14.67
N GLU A 460 8.01 0.75 13.39
CA GLU A 460 7.22 1.15 12.22
C GLU A 460 6.85 2.64 12.16
N TYR A 461 7.83 3.47 12.35
CA TYR A 461 7.69 4.92 12.24
C TYR A 461 7.87 5.38 10.78
N PRO A 462 7.06 6.33 10.25
CA PRO A 462 7.21 6.82 8.89
C PRO A 462 8.51 7.60 8.69
N VAL A 463 9.29 7.22 7.69
CA VAL A 463 10.61 7.83 7.41
C VAL A 463 10.51 9.35 7.24
N ARG A 464 9.52 9.83 6.48
CA ARG A 464 9.38 11.26 6.16
C ARG A 464 8.86 12.11 7.33
N LEU A 465 8.45 11.49 8.43
CA LEU A 465 8.04 12.17 9.65
C LEU A 465 9.15 12.19 10.73
N LEU A 466 10.36 11.71 10.44
CA LEU A 466 11.48 11.76 11.38
C LEU A 466 11.80 13.16 11.91
N PRO A 467 11.69 14.25 11.12
CA PRO A 467 11.82 15.62 11.63
C PRO A 467 10.77 16.00 12.69
N HIS A 468 9.60 15.35 12.66
CA HIS A 468 8.45 15.61 13.56
C HIS A 468 8.31 14.54 14.64
N LEU A 469 9.40 13.90 15.05
CA LEU A 469 9.37 12.75 15.94
C LEU A 469 8.64 13.05 17.27
N GLU A 470 8.92 14.20 17.89
CA GLU A 470 8.30 14.60 19.14
C GLU A 470 6.80 14.85 18.97
N GLU A 471 6.42 15.60 17.93
CA GLU A 471 5.04 15.97 17.63
C GLU A 471 4.14 14.76 17.31
N ILE A 472 4.73 13.66 16.88
CA ILE A 472 4.02 12.44 16.44
C ILE A 472 4.07 11.34 17.49
N THR A 473 5.07 11.33 18.37
CA THR A 473 5.27 10.22 19.30
C THR A 473 5.23 10.60 20.77
N GLY A 474 5.43 11.88 21.07
CA GLY A 474 5.62 12.39 22.44
C GLY A 474 6.97 12.03 23.05
N TYR A 475 7.96 11.67 22.25
CA TYR A 475 9.32 11.37 22.69
C TYR A 475 10.37 12.22 21.98
N THR A 476 11.37 12.65 22.73
CA THR A 476 12.52 13.40 22.23
C THR A 476 13.80 12.61 22.34
N SER A 477 14.74 12.84 21.45
CA SER A 477 16.13 12.38 21.58
C SER A 477 17.03 13.14 20.64
N ASN A 478 18.23 13.48 21.13
CA ASN A 478 19.29 14.08 20.31
C ASN A 478 20.07 13.03 19.50
N ASN A 479 19.98 11.76 19.87
CA ASN A 479 20.72 10.68 19.24
C ASN A 479 19.74 9.62 18.75
N LEU A 480 19.72 9.39 17.44
CA LEU A 480 18.83 8.45 16.79
C LEU A 480 19.61 7.31 16.15
N LEU A 481 19.19 6.08 16.41
CA LEU A 481 19.60 4.93 15.62
C LEU A 481 18.35 4.41 14.88
N ILE A 482 18.43 4.25 13.58
CA ILE A 482 17.30 3.90 12.73
C ILE A 482 17.60 2.61 12.00
N LEU A 483 16.70 1.64 12.12
CA LEU A 483 16.73 0.39 11.35
C LEU A 483 15.81 0.53 10.14
N ASN A 484 16.40 0.53 8.95
CA ASN A 484 15.72 0.55 7.66
C ASN A 484 15.93 -0.76 6.91
N MET A 485 14.93 -1.20 6.15
CA MET A 485 15.09 -2.25 5.14
C MET A 485 15.20 -1.57 3.77
N GLN A 486 16.24 -1.84 3.00
CA GLN A 486 16.43 -1.20 1.70
C GLN A 486 17.11 -2.13 0.68
N TYR A 487 16.85 -1.86 -0.59
CA TYR A 487 17.66 -2.37 -1.69
C TYR A 487 18.85 -1.44 -1.93
N GLY A 488 19.86 -1.90 -2.63
CA GLY A 488 20.91 -1.04 -3.15
C GLY A 488 20.35 -0.01 -4.14
N MET A 489 21.04 1.11 -4.31
CA MET A 489 20.57 2.26 -5.11
C MET A 489 20.24 1.90 -6.57
N ASN A 490 20.92 0.91 -7.12
CA ASN A 490 20.81 0.46 -8.51
C ASN A 490 20.27 -0.96 -8.64
N TYR A 491 19.38 -1.38 -7.73
CA TYR A 491 18.89 -2.75 -7.64
C TYR A 491 17.96 -3.16 -8.78
N SER A 492 17.32 -2.23 -9.47
CA SER A 492 16.39 -2.53 -10.55
C SER A 492 16.62 -1.61 -11.75
N GLY A 493 16.38 -2.13 -12.94
CA GLY A 493 16.47 -1.38 -14.18
C GLY A 493 16.78 -2.26 -15.38
N ALA A 494 16.79 -1.65 -16.57
CA ALA A 494 17.13 -2.35 -17.81
C ALA A 494 18.58 -2.88 -17.73
N GLY A 495 18.77 -4.13 -18.14
CA GLY A 495 20.09 -4.78 -18.12
C GLY A 495 20.53 -5.34 -16.77
N ARG A 496 19.69 -5.29 -15.73
CA ARG A 496 19.94 -5.93 -14.45
C ARG A 496 19.35 -7.33 -14.44
N ASP A 497 20.20 -8.34 -14.36
CA ASP A 497 19.77 -9.72 -14.16
C ASP A 497 19.53 -9.98 -12.66
N VAL A 498 18.28 -10.14 -12.28
CA VAL A 498 17.88 -10.43 -10.90
C VAL A 498 18.27 -11.84 -10.44
N PHE A 499 18.75 -12.68 -11.34
CA PHE A 499 19.24 -14.03 -11.07
C PHE A 499 20.77 -14.15 -11.16
N ALA A 500 21.46 -13.06 -11.49
CA ALA A 500 22.92 -13.06 -11.56
C ALA A 500 23.56 -13.48 -10.22
N PHE A 501 24.67 -14.19 -10.27
CA PHE A 501 25.37 -14.66 -9.08
C PHE A 501 25.85 -13.50 -8.20
N ASP A 502 26.30 -12.40 -8.82
CA ASP A 502 26.81 -11.19 -8.17
C ASP A 502 25.73 -10.18 -7.79
N ARG A 503 24.46 -10.58 -7.80
CA ARG A 503 23.34 -9.73 -7.38
C ARG A 503 23.36 -9.32 -5.91
N ILE A 504 24.12 -10.05 -5.08
CA ILE A 504 24.41 -9.74 -3.69
C ILE A 504 25.76 -9.04 -3.63
N SER A 505 25.83 -7.91 -2.90
CA SER A 505 27.10 -7.34 -2.57
C SER A 505 27.82 -8.19 -1.52
N ALA A 506 29.07 -8.51 -1.76
CA ALA A 506 29.91 -9.25 -0.82
C ALA A 506 30.56 -8.35 0.24
N SER A 507 30.50 -7.03 0.08
CA SER A 507 31.11 -6.08 1.01
C SER A 507 30.22 -4.87 1.28
N VAL A 508 30.45 -4.23 2.42
CA VAL A 508 29.72 -3.02 2.84
C VAL A 508 29.96 -1.85 1.87
N GLU A 509 31.15 -1.76 1.28
CA GLU A 509 31.56 -0.68 0.36
C GLU A 509 30.79 -0.74 -0.96
N THR A 510 30.28 -1.91 -1.32
CA THR A 510 29.52 -2.12 -2.56
C THR A 510 28.04 -2.43 -2.31
N ALA A 511 27.56 -2.24 -1.09
CA ALA A 511 26.17 -2.53 -0.69
C ALA A 511 25.11 -1.77 -1.49
N ASP A 512 25.45 -0.60 -2.04
CA ASP A 512 24.60 0.18 -2.93
C ASP A 512 24.28 -0.53 -4.24
N ARG A 513 24.99 -1.60 -4.59
CA ARG A 513 24.80 -2.43 -5.78
C ARG A 513 23.97 -3.69 -5.52
N SER A 514 23.64 -3.98 -4.27
CA SER A 514 22.89 -5.18 -3.92
C SER A 514 21.47 -5.17 -4.50
N ASN A 515 21.08 -6.24 -5.18
CA ASN A 515 19.71 -6.49 -5.61
C ASN A 515 18.82 -7.10 -4.50
N PHE A 516 19.38 -7.32 -3.31
CA PHE A 516 18.64 -7.87 -2.18
C PHE A 516 18.17 -6.80 -1.21
N LEU A 517 16.97 -7.02 -0.70
CA LEU A 517 16.46 -6.27 0.44
C LEU A 517 17.25 -6.69 1.67
N HIS A 518 17.97 -5.75 2.28
CA HIS A 518 18.80 -5.99 3.45
C HIS A 518 18.62 -4.92 4.52
N PRO A 519 18.89 -5.26 5.80
CA PRO A 519 18.80 -4.29 6.88
C PRO A 519 19.97 -3.32 6.86
N VAL A 520 19.68 -2.05 7.10
CA VAL A 520 20.69 -0.99 7.23
C VAL A 520 20.40 -0.17 8.47
N LEU A 521 21.43 0.08 9.28
CA LEU A 521 21.34 0.96 10.43
C LEU A 521 21.98 2.30 10.12
N TYR A 522 21.26 3.35 10.47
CA TYR A 522 21.71 4.74 10.38
C TYR A 522 21.77 5.33 11.78
N TYR A 523 22.91 5.87 12.17
CA TYR A 523 23.06 6.59 13.42
C TYR A 523 23.25 8.07 13.14
N TYR A 524 22.41 8.89 13.80
CA TYR A 524 22.48 10.35 13.79
C TYR A 524 22.77 10.85 15.19
N ASP A 525 23.70 11.79 15.31
CA ASP A 525 24.09 12.44 16.57
C ASP A 525 23.28 13.72 16.85
N SER A 526 22.38 14.08 15.94
CA SER A 526 21.47 15.22 16.03
C SER A 526 20.10 14.87 15.41
N PRO A 527 19.01 15.55 15.82
CA PRO A 527 17.71 15.39 15.19
C PRO A 527 17.75 15.77 13.71
N LEU A 528 17.04 15.00 12.88
CA LEU A 528 16.87 15.28 11.46
C LEU A 528 15.93 16.47 11.25
N GLN A 529 16.19 17.27 10.21
CA GLN A 529 15.37 18.40 9.80
C GLN A 529 14.65 18.09 8.48
N GLU A 530 13.58 18.83 8.15
CA GLU A 530 12.88 18.67 6.87
C GLU A 530 13.82 18.85 5.67
N THR A 531 14.70 19.84 5.74
CA THR A 531 15.69 20.15 4.69
C THR A 531 16.68 19.03 4.42
N ASP A 532 16.92 18.15 5.39
CA ASP A 532 17.79 16.97 5.18
C ASP A 532 17.18 16.01 4.15
N PHE A 533 15.87 16.08 3.93
CA PHE A 533 15.14 15.20 3.01
C PHE A 533 14.96 15.76 1.60
N ASP A 534 15.37 16.99 1.29
CA ASP A 534 15.06 17.66 0.01
C ASP A 534 15.54 16.89 -1.22
N ASN A 535 16.70 16.25 -1.15
CA ASN A 535 17.27 15.50 -2.27
C ASN A 535 17.38 13.99 -2.01
N VAL A 536 16.71 13.50 -0.98
CA VAL A 536 16.79 12.08 -0.61
C VAL A 536 15.89 11.24 -1.52
N LYS A 537 16.50 10.27 -2.21
CA LYS A 537 15.75 9.29 -3.00
C LYS A 537 14.78 8.51 -2.09
N SER A 538 13.52 8.38 -2.52
CA SER A 538 12.53 7.60 -1.77
C SER A 538 13.04 6.18 -1.47
N GLY A 539 12.91 5.75 -0.22
CA GLY A 539 13.41 4.47 0.29
C GLY A 539 14.75 4.56 1.02
N PHE A 540 15.40 5.72 0.99
CA PHE A 540 16.66 5.99 1.67
C PHE A 540 16.49 7.04 2.77
N LEU A 541 17.47 7.12 3.67
CA LEU A 541 17.56 8.15 4.69
C LEU A 541 18.61 9.21 4.31
N PRO A 542 18.55 10.41 4.91
CA PRO A 542 19.50 11.48 4.67
C PRO A 542 20.93 11.09 4.97
N LEU A 543 21.87 11.51 4.13
CA LEU A 543 23.30 11.36 4.34
C LEU A 543 23.86 12.68 4.88
N THR A 544 23.65 12.95 6.17
CA THR A 544 24.24 14.11 6.85
C THR A 544 25.75 13.92 7.05
N SER A 545 26.49 15.00 7.29
CA SER A 545 27.94 14.94 7.44
C SER A 545 28.45 14.06 8.60
N SER A 546 27.61 13.82 9.60
CA SER A 546 27.93 13.03 10.80
C SER A 546 27.30 11.64 10.82
N VAL A 547 26.49 11.29 9.80
CA VAL A 547 25.80 10.00 9.79
C VAL A 547 26.81 8.83 9.76
N ARG A 548 26.55 7.82 10.59
CA ARG A 548 27.26 6.53 10.53
C ARG A 548 26.32 5.45 10.08
N ILE A 549 26.73 4.65 9.11
CA ILE A 549 25.90 3.64 8.45
C ILE A 549 26.52 2.26 8.65
N HIS A 550 25.67 1.28 8.88
CA HIS A 550 26.06 -0.12 8.94
C HIS A 550 25.09 -0.97 8.12
N HIS A 551 25.58 -1.59 7.05
CA HIS A 551 24.84 -2.55 6.24
C HIS A 551 25.00 -3.95 6.82
N ILE A 552 23.89 -4.68 6.98
CA ILE A 552 23.90 -6.10 7.29
C ILE A 552 23.56 -6.84 6.00
N LEU A 553 24.60 -7.24 5.29
CA LEU A 553 24.46 -7.84 3.96
C LEU A 553 23.88 -9.24 4.05
N GLU A 554 23.06 -9.58 3.08
CA GLU A 554 22.53 -10.93 2.97
C GLU A 554 23.61 -11.89 2.48
N ASN A 555 23.71 -13.01 3.15
CA ASN A 555 24.44 -14.17 2.67
C ASN A 555 23.40 -15.18 2.15
N LEU A 556 23.39 -15.43 0.85
CA LEU A 556 22.41 -16.24 0.08
C LEU A 556 21.68 -17.29 0.92
N LEU A 557 20.35 -17.19 1.02
CA LEU A 557 19.45 -18.15 1.66
C LEU A 557 19.62 -18.32 3.17
N THR A 558 20.38 -17.48 3.86
CA THR A 558 20.53 -17.54 5.32
C THR A 558 19.71 -16.45 6.03
N LEU A 559 19.42 -16.69 7.29
CA LEU A 559 18.92 -15.63 8.17
C LEU A 559 20.10 -14.73 8.58
N TRP A 560 19.80 -13.43 8.84
CA TRP A 560 20.81 -12.46 9.33
C TRP A 560 21.18 -12.75 10.80
N MET A 561 21.88 -13.85 11.05
CA MET A 561 22.25 -14.28 12.40
C MET A 561 23.58 -15.03 12.48
N HIS A 562 24.36 -15.04 11.39
CA HIS A 562 25.69 -15.63 11.41
C HIS A 562 26.59 -14.85 12.37
N PRO A 563 27.31 -15.53 13.29
CA PRO A 563 28.08 -14.87 14.34
C PRO A 563 29.11 -13.86 13.81
N ASP A 564 29.89 -14.23 12.79
CA ASP A 564 30.99 -13.43 12.29
C ASP A 564 30.59 -12.44 11.19
N GLU A 565 29.58 -12.77 10.39
CA GLU A 565 29.16 -11.93 9.25
C GLU A 565 28.09 -10.89 9.63
N HIS A 566 27.23 -11.20 10.60
CA HIS A 566 26.10 -10.34 10.95
C HIS A 566 26.17 -9.81 12.39
N VAL A 567 26.36 -10.72 13.37
CA VAL A 567 26.24 -10.36 14.79
C VAL A 567 27.44 -9.57 15.27
N LEU A 568 28.65 -10.03 14.97
CA LEU A 568 29.89 -9.38 15.41
C LEU A 568 30.09 -7.98 14.79
N PRO A 569 29.93 -7.78 13.48
CA PRO A 569 30.01 -6.44 12.87
C PRO A 569 28.95 -5.48 13.43
N LEU A 570 27.71 -5.92 13.61
CA LEU A 570 26.65 -5.11 14.23
C LEU A 570 27.02 -4.70 15.66
N ARG A 571 27.55 -5.64 16.45
CA ARG A 571 27.99 -5.33 17.82
C ARG A 571 29.11 -4.31 17.83
N ILE A 572 30.16 -4.47 16.99
CA ILE A 572 31.24 -3.51 16.87
C ILE A 572 30.72 -2.13 16.48
N PHE A 573 29.79 -2.06 15.55
CA PHE A 573 29.15 -0.80 15.16
C PHE A 573 28.48 -0.11 16.35
N LEU A 574 27.71 -0.86 17.16
CA LEU A 574 27.07 -0.33 18.35
C LEU A 574 28.08 0.06 19.46
N GLU A 575 29.14 -0.73 19.66
CA GLU A 575 30.22 -0.43 20.60
C GLU A 575 30.90 0.91 20.25
N ASN A 576 31.08 1.17 18.96
CA ASN A 576 31.66 2.44 18.47
C ASN A 576 30.69 3.63 18.67
N ILE A 577 29.36 3.42 18.58
CA ILE A 577 28.37 4.45 18.86
C ILE A 577 28.30 4.76 20.35
N PHE A 578 28.29 3.73 21.19
CA PHE A 578 28.11 3.87 22.63
C PHE A 578 29.43 4.18 23.38
N HIS A 579 30.59 4.07 22.71
CA HIS A 579 31.92 4.15 23.32
C HIS A 579 32.08 3.18 24.49
N MET A 580 31.59 1.93 24.32
CA MET A 580 31.48 0.94 25.38
C MET A 580 31.60 -0.48 24.84
N ASN A 581 32.22 -1.37 25.58
CA ASN A 581 32.28 -2.80 25.24
C ASN A 581 30.94 -3.47 25.62
N LEU A 582 30.30 -4.13 24.66
CA LEU A 582 29.02 -4.82 24.81
C LEU A 582 29.18 -6.36 24.95
N GLN A 583 30.37 -6.87 25.19
CA GLN A 583 30.69 -8.30 25.21
C GLN A 583 29.97 -9.14 26.28
N GLN A 584 29.16 -8.58 27.18
CA GLN A 584 28.55 -9.35 28.25
C GLN A 584 27.48 -10.35 27.77
N ARG A 585 27.81 -11.63 27.88
CA ARG A 585 27.04 -12.89 28.08
C ARG A 585 25.77 -13.19 27.25
N THR A 586 25.16 -12.28 26.51
CA THR A 586 23.80 -12.48 25.98
C THR A 586 23.70 -12.66 24.46
N VAL A 587 24.69 -12.28 23.69
CA VAL A 587 24.63 -12.24 22.20
C VAL A 587 24.50 -13.63 21.57
N ILE A 588 24.98 -14.66 22.25
CA ILE A 588 24.98 -16.05 21.74
C ILE A 588 23.61 -16.73 21.93
N SER A 589 22.72 -16.20 22.77
CA SER A 589 21.53 -16.94 23.18
C SER A 589 20.41 -17.02 22.12
N TYR A 590 20.11 -15.96 21.40
CA TYR A 590 19.01 -15.99 20.39
C TYR A 590 19.43 -16.78 19.15
N ALA A 591 20.57 -16.45 18.57
CA ALA A 591 21.10 -17.14 17.40
C ALA A 591 21.32 -18.63 17.71
N ARG A 592 21.94 -18.95 18.85
CA ARG A 592 22.18 -20.32 19.29
C ARG A 592 20.89 -21.09 19.61
N LYS A 593 19.91 -20.44 20.25
CA LYS A 593 18.60 -21.05 20.52
C LYS A 593 17.84 -21.36 19.22
N LYS A 594 17.88 -20.46 18.22
CA LYS A 594 17.22 -20.68 16.95
C LYS A 594 17.96 -21.69 16.06
N MET A 595 19.28 -21.73 16.07
CA MET A 595 20.08 -22.77 15.43
C MET A 595 19.82 -24.16 16.03
N LEU A 596 19.73 -24.25 17.34
CA LEU A 596 19.41 -25.50 18.03
C LEU A 596 17.97 -25.96 17.78
N GLN A 597 17.02 -25.05 17.66
CA GLN A 597 15.61 -25.37 17.32
C GLN A 597 15.45 -25.88 15.89
N LYS A 598 16.27 -25.44 14.95
CA LYS A 598 16.18 -25.86 13.55
C LYS A 598 16.84 -27.22 13.28
N LYS A 599 17.64 -27.79 14.20
CA LYS A 599 18.50 -28.95 13.89
C LYS A 599 19.10 -28.84 12.49
N LEU A 600 19.67 -27.69 12.18
CA LEU A 600 20.35 -27.47 10.92
C LEU A 600 21.67 -28.25 10.92
N THR A 601 21.58 -29.54 10.67
CA THR A 601 22.61 -30.26 9.94
C THR A 601 22.54 -29.74 8.50
N ILE A 602 23.20 -28.64 8.23
CA ILE A 602 23.59 -28.30 6.88
C ILE A 602 24.58 -29.38 6.48
N PRO A 603 24.31 -30.20 5.45
CA PRO A 603 25.33 -31.12 4.96
C PRO A 603 26.50 -30.26 4.46
N VAL A 604 27.66 -30.46 5.05
CA VAL A 604 28.93 -29.82 4.67
C VAL A 604 29.33 -30.10 3.19
N GLN A 605 28.54 -30.92 2.48
CA GLN A 605 28.78 -31.31 1.10
C GLN A 605 28.38 -30.30 0.02
N PHE A 606 27.72 -29.16 0.37
CA PHE A 606 27.31 -28.16 -0.65
C PHE A 606 28.38 -27.08 -0.94
N TYR A 607 29.48 -27.05 -0.20
CA TYR A 607 30.56 -26.07 -0.42
C TYR A 607 31.67 -26.55 -1.37
N ALA A 608 31.58 -27.77 -1.94
CA ALA A 608 32.63 -28.32 -2.81
C ALA A 608 32.24 -28.44 -4.29
N ALA A 609 31.09 -27.90 -4.71
CA ALA A 609 30.61 -28.06 -6.09
C ALA A 609 29.83 -26.84 -6.60
N ILE A 610 30.37 -25.63 -6.43
CA ILE A 610 30.05 -24.45 -7.29
C ILE A 610 31.33 -23.65 -7.43
#